data_f263f3732f550ad0b4c20b2de844b51d
#
_entry.id   f263f3732f550ad0b4c20b2de844b51d
#
_cell.length_a   1.000
_cell.length_b   1.000
_cell.length_c   1.000
_cell.angle_alpha   90.00
_cell.angle_beta   90.00
_cell.angle_gamma   90.00
#
_symmetry.space_group_name_H-M   'P 1'
#
loop_
_entity.id
_entity.type
_entity.pdbx_description
1 polymer ?
#
loop_
_entity_poly.entity_id
_entity_poly.type
_entity_poly.pdbx_seq_one_letter_code
_entity_poly.pdbx_strand_id
1 'polypeptide(L)'
;GIPVYQPTKLRDGTALAQLRELAPELVVVAAYGRILPDDILALPPMGCINVHSSLLPKYRGAAPINWAVLNGEEETGVTIMYMAQELDAGDIIAQASTPIDPEETVESVHDRLAGLGARLLVQTVSRLEAGTAERTPQDGERATYAPMLSRELSPIDWTRPAREIHDQIRGLIPWPASSTDLLGAGVVKVFGGRETGESTSRRPGTILSADKRGIRVACGDGKVLCLTELQAPGSRRMSAADYLRGHPVSAEED
;
A
#
# COMPACT_ATOMS: atom_id res chain seq x y z
N GLY A 1 -21.70 25.21 1.27
CA GLY A 1 -20.82 24.11 0.85
C GLY A 1 -19.42 24.62 0.54
N ILE A 2 -18.44 23.76 0.54
CA ILE A 2 -17.06 24.10 0.16
C ILE A 2 -17.00 24.11 -1.38
N PRO A 3 -16.44 25.15 -2.04
CA PRO A 3 -16.26 25.17 -3.48
C PRO A 3 -15.32 24.03 -3.92
N VAL A 4 -15.64 23.37 -5.03
CA VAL A 4 -14.84 22.28 -5.61
C VAL A 4 -14.37 22.68 -7.00
N TYR A 5 -13.07 22.56 -7.23
CA TYR A 5 -12.42 22.83 -8.50
C TYR A 5 -11.71 21.57 -8.99
N GLN A 6 -11.84 21.27 -10.28
CA GLN A 6 -11.24 20.06 -10.90
C GLN A 6 -10.42 20.42 -12.14
N PRO A 7 -9.31 21.16 -12.01
CA PRO A 7 -8.49 21.53 -13.15
C PRO A 7 -7.88 20.29 -13.82
N THR A 8 -8.03 20.20 -15.13
CA THR A 8 -7.45 19.09 -15.92
C THR A 8 -5.94 19.25 -16.12
N LYS A 9 -5.44 20.49 -16.04
CA LYS A 9 -4.02 20.84 -16.16
C LYS A 9 -3.62 21.78 -15.03
N LEU A 10 -2.38 21.63 -14.55
CA LEU A 10 -1.83 22.51 -13.50
C LEU A 10 -0.83 23.54 -14.05
N ARG A 11 -0.32 23.32 -15.27
CA ARG A 11 0.76 24.14 -15.87
C ARG A 11 0.28 25.12 -16.93
N ASP A 12 -1.03 25.22 -17.20
CA ASP A 12 -1.61 26.16 -18.17
C ASP A 12 -1.99 27.52 -17.57
N GLY A 13 -1.71 27.71 -16.27
CA GLY A 13 -2.02 28.94 -15.54
C GLY A 13 -3.43 29.01 -14.95
N THR A 14 -4.37 28.17 -15.40
CA THR A 14 -5.77 28.21 -14.94
C THR A 14 -5.89 27.88 -13.45
N ALA A 15 -5.25 26.79 -13.01
CA ALA A 15 -5.24 26.38 -11.60
C ALA A 15 -4.55 27.44 -10.71
N LEU A 16 -3.45 28.02 -11.17
CA LEU A 16 -2.75 29.09 -10.46
C LEU A 16 -3.62 30.34 -10.30
N ALA A 17 -4.35 30.74 -11.37
CA ALA A 17 -5.26 31.90 -11.31
C ALA A 17 -6.39 31.68 -10.29
N GLN A 18 -6.99 30.50 -10.26
CA GLN A 18 -8.02 30.12 -9.29
C GLN A 18 -7.46 30.15 -7.85
N LEU A 19 -6.27 29.59 -7.63
CA LEU A 19 -5.64 29.62 -6.31
C LEU A 19 -5.28 31.04 -5.85
N ARG A 20 -4.86 31.93 -6.77
CA ARG A 20 -4.62 33.34 -6.44
C ARG A 20 -5.88 34.08 -6.00
N GLU A 21 -7.03 33.81 -6.64
CA GLU A 21 -8.33 34.39 -6.24
C GLU A 21 -8.75 33.89 -4.85
N LEU A 22 -8.50 32.61 -4.56
CA LEU A 22 -8.80 32.01 -3.25
C LEU A 22 -7.86 32.49 -2.14
N ALA A 23 -6.65 32.96 -2.50
CA ALA A 23 -5.61 33.44 -1.60
C ALA A 23 -5.40 32.53 -0.37
N PRO A 24 -5.12 31.21 -0.57
CA PRO A 24 -4.96 30.29 0.54
C PRO A 24 -3.72 30.65 1.37
N GLU A 25 -3.85 30.61 2.69
CA GLU A 25 -2.71 30.76 3.61
C GLU A 25 -1.86 29.49 3.67
N LEU A 26 -2.51 28.34 3.54
CA LEU A 26 -1.90 27.00 3.53
C LEU A 26 -2.57 26.15 2.46
N VAL A 27 -1.78 25.34 1.75
CA VAL A 27 -2.32 24.30 0.85
C VAL A 27 -1.99 22.92 1.44
N VAL A 28 -3.02 22.11 1.61
CA VAL A 28 -2.89 20.72 2.07
C VAL A 28 -3.10 19.78 0.89
N VAL A 29 -2.16 18.88 0.69
CA VAL A 29 -2.21 17.84 -0.34
C VAL A 29 -2.38 16.48 0.32
N ALA A 30 -3.29 15.68 -0.20
CA ALA A 30 -3.50 14.29 0.23
C ALA A 30 -3.90 13.46 -0.98
N ALA A 31 -3.17 12.39 -1.27
CA ALA A 31 -3.44 11.44 -2.36
C ALA A 31 -3.77 12.11 -3.71
N TYR A 32 -3.14 13.22 -4.04
CA TYR A 32 -3.49 14.03 -5.22
C TYR A 32 -2.98 13.41 -6.54
N GLY A 33 -1.87 12.67 -6.48
CA GLY A 33 -1.32 11.93 -7.62
C GLY A 33 -0.72 12.81 -8.74
N ARG A 34 -0.47 14.10 -8.48
CA ARG A 34 0.14 15.03 -9.43
C ARG A 34 1.25 15.85 -8.79
N ILE A 35 2.27 16.16 -9.57
CA ILE A 35 3.34 17.08 -9.17
C ILE A 35 2.82 18.51 -9.26
N LEU A 36 2.89 19.26 -8.17
CA LEU A 36 2.55 20.68 -8.16
C LEU A 36 3.69 21.49 -8.80
N PRO A 37 3.37 22.43 -9.71
CA PRO A 37 4.35 23.37 -10.24
C PRO A 37 4.89 24.33 -9.17
N ASP A 38 6.10 24.84 -9.39
CA ASP A 38 6.80 25.72 -8.44
C ASP A 38 6.02 27.00 -8.10
N ASP A 39 5.31 27.57 -9.07
CA ASP A 39 4.47 28.75 -8.89
C ASP A 39 3.26 28.49 -7.98
N ILE A 40 2.74 27.27 -7.95
CA ILE A 40 1.71 26.83 -7.02
C ILE A 40 2.33 26.53 -5.64
N LEU A 41 3.49 25.87 -5.59
CA LEU A 41 4.20 25.58 -4.33
C LEU A 41 4.59 26.84 -3.57
N ALA A 42 4.96 27.90 -4.28
CA ALA A 42 5.39 29.17 -3.71
C ALA A 42 4.22 30.14 -3.36
N LEU A 43 2.98 29.80 -3.73
CA LEU A 43 1.86 30.72 -3.58
C LEU A 43 1.41 30.94 -2.14
N PRO A 44 1.13 29.88 -1.32
CA PRO A 44 0.63 30.08 0.03
C PRO A 44 1.75 30.52 0.98
N PRO A 45 1.53 31.55 1.82
CA PRO A 45 2.57 32.05 2.72
C PRO A 45 3.02 31.03 3.77
N MET A 46 2.17 30.10 4.17
CA MET A 46 2.51 29.01 5.07
C MET A 46 3.01 27.76 4.33
N GLY A 47 3.07 27.80 2.98
CA GLY A 47 3.56 26.73 2.14
C GLY A 47 2.52 25.70 1.77
N CYS A 48 2.99 24.68 1.05
CA CYS A 48 2.21 23.50 0.71
C CYS A 48 2.70 22.32 1.56
N ILE A 49 1.79 21.63 2.24
CA ILE A 49 2.10 20.43 3.03
C ILE A 49 1.40 19.21 2.45
N ASN A 50 2.00 18.05 2.64
CA ASN A 50 1.44 16.77 2.17
C ASN A 50 1.26 15.80 3.33
N VAL A 51 0.16 15.03 3.25
CA VAL A 51 -0.11 13.87 4.13
C VAL A 51 0.40 12.63 3.42
N HIS A 52 1.55 12.13 3.84
CA HIS A 52 2.19 10.96 3.23
C HIS A 52 2.05 9.71 4.11
N SER A 53 1.61 8.61 3.54
CA SER A 53 1.27 7.38 4.28
C SER A 53 2.49 6.48 4.49
N SER A 54 3.58 7.02 5.02
CA SER A 54 4.75 6.28 5.52
C SER A 54 5.48 7.06 6.60
N LEU A 55 6.43 6.42 7.26
CA LEU A 55 7.42 7.06 8.13
C LEU A 55 8.61 7.50 7.29
N LEU A 56 8.52 8.68 6.68
CA LEU A 56 9.61 9.26 5.88
C LEU A 56 10.91 9.37 6.72
N PRO A 57 12.07 9.15 6.11
CA PRO A 57 12.35 9.09 4.67
C PRO A 57 12.12 7.73 4.01
N LYS A 58 11.61 6.72 4.73
CA LYS A 58 11.26 5.43 4.12
C LYS A 58 10.00 5.56 3.25
N TYR A 59 10.00 4.84 2.12
CA TYR A 59 8.83 4.69 1.24
C TYR A 59 8.33 6.00 0.62
N ARG A 60 9.25 6.85 0.11
CA ARG A 60 8.89 7.93 -0.81
C ARG A 60 8.22 7.37 -2.06
N GLY A 61 7.19 8.00 -2.59
CA GLY A 61 6.57 7.62 -3.85
C GLY A 61 5.11 7.20 -3.77
N ALA A 62 4.65 6.39 -4.75
CA ALA A 62 3.24 6.26 -5.07
C ALA A 62 2.45 5.25 -4.23
N ALA A 63 3.11 4.21 -3.68
CA ALA A 63 2.42 3.09 -3.02
C ALA A 63 3.04 2.72 -1.64
N PRO A 64 3.27 3.70 -0.74
CA PRO A 64 3.99 3.47 0.51
C PRO A 64 3.35 2.41 1.40
N ILE A 65 2.02 2.39 1.50
CA ILE A 65 1.28 1.43 2.34
C ILE A 65 1.48 0.00 1.82
N ASN A 66 1.34 -0.19 0.50
CA ASN A 66 1.54 -1.50 -0.11
C ASN A 66 2.95 -2.01 0.12
N TRP A 67 3.96 -1.18 -0.12
CA TRP A 67 5.35 -1.59 0.02
C TRP A 67 5.76 -1.85 1.47
N ALA A 68 5.18 -1.15 2.44
CA ALA A 68 5.39 -1.48 3.85
C ALA A 68 4.88 -2.89 4.18
N VAL A 69 3.68 -3.25 3.70
CA VAL A 69 3.11 -4.59 3.88
C VAL A 69 3.86 -5.66 3.08
N LEU A 70 4.20 -5.38 1.81
CA LEU A 70 4.96 -6.30 0.93
C LEU A 70 6.34 -6.65 1.48
N ASN A 71 6.98 -5.71 2.17
CA ASN A 71 8.28 -5.89 2.79
C ASN A 71 8.21 -6.46 4.20
N GLY A 72 7.02 -6.80 4.70
CA GLY A 72 6.84 -7.38 6.03
C GLY A 72 7.22 -6.44 7.17
N GLU A 73 7.09 -5.12 6.98
CA GLU A 73 7.35 -4.16 8.07
C GLU A 73 6.37 -4.40 9.23
N GLU A 74 6.88 -4.31 10.45
CA GLU A 74 6.08 -4.46 11.68
C GLU A 74 5.40 -3.15 12.10
N GLU A 75 5.84 -2.03 11.51
CA GLU A 75 5.34 -0.69 11.80
C GLU A 75 5.29 0.15 10.52
N THR A 76 4.29 1.01 10.44
CA THR A 76 4.19 2.07 9.43
C THR A 76 3.64 3.34 10.09
N GLY A 77 3.31 4.35 9.32
CA GLY A 77 2.75 5.58 9.87
C GLY A 77 2.37 6.60 8.83
N VAL A 78 2.16 7.81 9.31
CA VAL A 78 1.87 8.99 8.49
C VAL A 78 2.88 10.07 8.81
N THR A 79 3.36 10.73 7.77
CA THR A 79 4.20 11.92 7.86
C THR A 79 3.47 13.12 7.27
N ILE A 80 3.40 14.21 8.02
CA ILE A 80 3.08 15.52 7.48
C ILE A 80 4.40 16.22 7.16
N MET A 81 4.58 16.61 5.91
CA MET A 81 5.80 17.24 5.45
C MET A 81 5.52 18.43 4.54
N TYR A 82 6.47 19.36 4.42
CA TYR A 82 6.43 20.35 3.36
C TYR A 82 6.66 19.70 2.01
N MET A 83 5.96 20.18 1.00
CA MET A 83 6.23 19.76 -0.38
C MET A 83 7.52 20.44 -0.89
N ALA A 84 8.28 19.69 -1.69
CA ALA A 84 9.50 20.12 -2.36
C ALA A 84 9.47 19.68 -3.83
N GLN A 85 10.46 20.13 -4.62
CA GLN A 85 10.59 19.72 -6.02
C GLN A 85 10.92 18.22 -6.14
N GLU A 86 11.77 17.72 -5.24
CA GLU A 86 12.08 16.30 -5.17
C GLU A 86 10.94 15.55 -4.50
N LEU A 87 10.62 14.38 -5.07
CA LEU A 87 9.48 13.53 -4.65
C LEU A 87 9.60 13.17 -3.15
N ASP A 88 8.61 13.61 -2.38
CA ASP A 88 8.43 13.31 -0.94
C ASP A 88 9.68 13.58 -0.07
N ALA A 89 10.54 14.53 -0.49
CA ALA A 89 11.82 14.83 0.15
C ALA A 89 11.81 16.10 1.04
N GLY A 90 10.68 16.78 1.13
CA GLY A 90 10.56 18.01 1.92
C GLY A 90 10.67 17.75 3.43
N ASP A 91 10.89 18.84 4.18
CA ASP A 91 11.07 18.79 5.64
C ASP A 91 9.86 18.20 6.35
N ILE A 92 10.12 17.32 7.28
CA ILE A 92 9.08 16.70 8.13
C ILE A 92 8.61 17.72 9.16
N ILE A 93 7.28 17.81 9.33
CA ILE A 93 6.65 18.65 10.36
C ILE A 93 6.16 17.78 11.53
N ALA A 94 5.56 16.64 11.23
CA ALA A 94 5.04 15.71 12.23
C ALA A 94 4.99 14.29 11.68
N GLN A 95 5.14 13.32 12.57
CA GLN A 95 4.96 11.90 12.27
C GLN A 95 4.15 11.21 13.36
N ALA A 96 3.39 10.19 12.96
CA ALA A 96 2.73 9.29 13.88
C ALA A 96 2.82 7.87 13.33
N SER A 97 3.19 6.92 14.19
CA SER A 97 3.33 5.53 13.81
C SER A 97 2.17 4.65 14.28
N THR A 98 2.06 3.47 13.69
CA THR A 98 1.11 2.43 14.05
C THR A 98 1.68 1.06 13.68
N PRO A 99 1.48 0.02 14.51
CA PRO A 99 1.92 -1.32 14.16
C PRO A 99 1.14 -1.87 12.95
N ILE A 100 1.76 -2.83 12.24
CA ILE A 100 1.12 -3.67 11.24
C ILE A 100 1.03 -5.09 11.82
N ASP A 101 -0.19 -5.59 12.00
CA ASP A 101 -0.40 -6.97 12.42
C ASP A 101 0.08 -7.95 11.33
N PRO A 102 0.69 -9.09 11.69
CA PRO A 102 1.14 -10.09 10.73
C PRO A 102 0.10 -10.60 9.74
N GLU A 103 -1.17 -10.61 10.11
CA GLU A 103 -2.28 -11.05 9.25
C GLU A 103 -3.04 -9.88 8.59
N GLU A 104 -2.65 -8.66 8.88
CA GLU A 104 -3.36 -7.47 8.42
C GLU A 104 -3.14 -7.19 6.94
N THR A 105 -4.20 -6.81 6.22
CA THR A 105 -4.15 -6.45 4.80
C THR A 105 -3.89 -4.97 4.59
N VAL A 106 -3.43 -4.61 3.40
CA VAL A 106 -3.28 -3.20 3.00
C VAL A 106 -4.56 -2.40 3.19
N GLU A 107 -5.75 -3.00 2.97
CA GLU A 107 -7.03 -2.31 3.10
C GLU A 107 -7.26 -1.82 4.54
N SER A 108 -7.04 -2.67 5.54
CA SER A 108 -7.21 -2.28 6.95
C SER A 108 -6.12 -1.31 7.43
N VAL A 109 -4.87 -1.49 6.97
CA VAL A 109 -3.78 -0.53 7.24
C VAL A 109 -4.11 0.84 6.66
N HIS A 110 -4.59 0.89 5.41
CA HIS A 110 -5.02 2.12 4.74
C HIS A 110 -6.07 2.87 5.55
N ASP A 111 -7.15 2.20 5.97
CA ASP A 111 -8.24 2.82 6.71
C ASP A 111 -7.76 3.38 8.06
N ARG A 112 -6.89 2.65 8.76
CA ARG A 112 -6.28 3.11 10.00
C ARG A 112 -5.38 4.32 9.79
N LEU A 113 -4.55 4.32 8.73
CA LEU A 113 -3.67 5.44 8.39
C LEU A 113 -4.46 6.68 7.96
N ALA A 114 -5.59 6.52 7.27
CA ALA A 114 -6.48 7.64 6.93
C ALA A 114 -6.98 8.37 8.19
N GLY A 115 -7.44 7.61 9.19
CA GLY A 115 -7.86 8.18 10.47
C GLY A 115 -6.71 8.80 11.28
N LEU A 116 -5.54 8.16 11.28
CA LEU A 116 -4.33 8.67 11.94
C LEU A 116 -3.85 9.97 11.29
N GLY A 117 -3.79 9.99 9.95
CA GLY A 117 -3.36 11.15 9.16
C GLY A 117 -4.27 12.35 9.34
N ALA A 118 -5.59 12.13 9.36
CA ALA A 118 -6.55 13.20 9.60
C ALA A 118 -6.35 13.89 10.97
N ARG A 119 -6.16 13.10 12.02
CA ARG A 119 -5.89 13.65 13.36
C ARG A 119 -4.56 14.39 13.43
N LEU A 120 -3.51 13.78 12.88
CA LEU A 120 -2.18 14.38 12.83
C LEU A 120 -2.18 15.70 12.04
N LEU A 121 -2.91 15.75 10.91
CA LEU A 121 -3.04 16.95 10.09
C LEU A 121 -3.68 18.10 10.88
N VAL A 122 -4.81 17.87 11.56
CA VAL A 122 -5.47 18.92 12.36
C VAL A 122 -4.53 19.47 13.44
N GLN A 123 -3.83 18.60 14.15
CA GLN A 123 -2.83 19.02 15.15
C GLN A 123 -1.69 19.82 14.52
N THR A 124 -1.23 19.39 13.34
CA THR A 124 -0.15 20.06 12.62
C THR A 124 -0.57 21.46 12.15
N VAL A 125 -1.76 21.60 11.59
CA VAL A 125 -2.30 22.90 11.16
C VAL A 125 -2.38 23.86 12.34
N SER A 126 -2.91 23.44 13.50
CA SER A 126 -2.95 24.28 14.71
C SER A 126 -1.56 24.72 15.18
N ARG A 127 -0.55 23.85 15.06
CA ARG A 127 0.85 24.23 15.39
C ARG A 127 1.46 25.18 14.38
N LEU A 128 1.12 25.04 13.10
CA LEU A 128 1.54 25.97 12.05
C LEU A 128 0.95 27.36 12.28
N GLU A 129 -0.35 27.45 12.58
CA GLU A 129 -1.03 28.71 12.90
C GLU A 129 -0.43 29.38 14.14
N ALA A 130 -0.09 28.60 15.16
CA ALA A 130 0.55 29.10 16.38
C ALA A 130 2.05 29.46 16.20
N GLY A 131 2.64 29.17 15.05
CA GLY A 131 4.08 29.36 14.81
C GLY A 131 4.98 28.43 15.64
N THR A 132 4.46 27.30 16.13
CA THR A 132 5.18 26.33 16.98
C THR A 132 5.53 25.03 16.25
N ALA A 133 5.24 24.92 14.96
CA ALA A 133 5.60 23.77 14.15
C ALA A 133 7.12 23.79 13.87
N GLU A 134 7.75 22.67 14.15
CA GLU A 134 9.16 22.46 13.81
C GLU A 134 9.31 21.95 12.37
N ARG A 135 10.50 22.14 11.80
CA ARG A 135 10.89 21.62 10.49
C ARG A 135 12.14 20.76 10.66
N THR A 136 12.03 19.49 10.32
CA THR A 136 13.13 18.53 10.39
C THR A 136 13.50 18.07 8.99
N PRO A 137 14.69 18.42 8.48
CA PRO A 137 15.17 17.91 7.20
C PRO A 137 15.21 16.37 7.20
N GLN A 138 14.85 15.77 6.07
CA GLN A 138 14.96 14.33 5.92
C GLN A 138 16.41 13.90 5.71
N ASP A 139 16.81 12.78 6.32
CA ASP A 139 18.07 12.11 6.01
C ASP A 139 17.93 11.33 4.68
N GLY A 140 18.45 11.92 3.61
CA GLY A 140 18.38 11.34 2.26
C GLY A 140 19.11 9.99 2.12
N GLU A 141 20.13 9.71 2.95
CA GLU A 141 20.83 8.42 2.92
C GLU A 141 19.96 7.25 3.42
N ARG A 142 18.94 7.55 4.22
CA ARG A 142 17.97 6.58 4.73
C ARG A 142 16.71 6.48 3.88
N ALA A 143 16.62 7.24 2.79
CA ALA A 143 15.45 7.23 1.92
C ALA A 143 15.31 5.90 1.19
N THR A 144 14.09 5.35 1.19
CA THR A 144 13.69 4.24 0.35
C THR A 144 12.49 4.63 -0.51
N TYR A 145 12.25 3.89 -1.59
CA TYR A 145 11.23 4.24 -2.56
C TYR A 145 10.14 3.18 -2.66
N ALA A 146 8.90 3.65 -2.82
CA ALA A 146 7.69 2.86 -2.99
C ALA A 146 7.09 3.14 -4.39
N PRO A 147 7.61 2.50 -5.45
CA PRO A 147 7.13 2.73 -6.81
C PRO A 147 5.67 2.34 -6.96
N MET A 148 5.05 2.82 -8.03
CA MET A 148 3.69 2.42 -8.41
C MET A 148 3.61 0.90 -8.60
N LEU A 149 2.55 0.29 -8.10
CA LEU A 149 2.31 -1.14 -8.31
C LEU A 149 2.11 -1.44 -9.79
N SER A 150 2.50 -2.64 -10.21
CA SER A 150 2.29 -3.14 -11.56
C SER A 150 1.76 -4.57 -11.55
N ARG A 151 1.22 -5.03 -12.69
CA ARG A 151 0.76 -6.43 -12.83
C ARG A 151 1.90 -7.45 -12.78
N GLU A 152 3.12 -7.02 -12.99
CA GLU A 152 4.32 -7.87 -12.92
C GLU A 152 4.59 -8.39 -11.49
N LEU A 153 4.06 -7.69 -10.48
CA LEU A 153 4.12 -8.12 -9.08
C LEU A 153 3.12 -9.24 -8.74
N SER A 154 2.15 -9.50 -9.62
CA SER A 154 1.03 -10.41 -9.37
C SER A 154 1.43 -11.90 -9.25
N PRO A 155 2.25 -12.48 -10.15
CA PRO A 155 2.57 -13.90 -10.09
C PRO A 155 3.26 -14.28 -8.78
N ILE A 156 2.78 -15.35 -8.14
CA ILE A 156 3.42 -15.92 -6.95
C ILE A 156 4.61 -16.79 -7.40
N ASP A 157 5.78 -16.46 -6.88
CA ASP A 157 6.97 -17.32 -6.94
C ASP A 157 7.00 -18.24 -5.72
N TRP A 158 6.59 -19.48 -5.90
CA TRP A 158 6.52 -20.46 -4.83
C TRP A 158 7.88 -20.88 -4.28
N THR A 159 8.99 -20.52 -4.94
CA THR A 159 10.34 -20.77 -4.41
C THR A 159 10.75 -19.81 -3.29
N ARG A 160 9.95 -18.77 -3.06
CA ARG A 160 10.13 -17.83 -1.94
C ARG A 160 9.64 -18.42 -0.62
N PRO A 161 10.09 -17.87 0.52
CA PRO A 161 9.57 -18.23 1.85
C PRO A 161 8.06 -17.99 1.97
N ALA A 162 7.38 -18.83 2.76
CA ALA A 162 5.94 -18.73 3.00
C ALA A 162 5.53 -17.33 3.50
N ARG A 163 6.32 -16.74 4.39
CA ARG A 163 6.07 -15.38 4.91
C ARG A 163 6.09 -14.33 3.80
N GLU A 164 7.05 -14.36 2.91
CA GLU A 164 7.16 -13.40 1.82
C GLU A 164 6.00 -13.52 0.82
N ILE A 165 5.53 -14.76 0.55
CA ILE A 165 4.35 -14.99 -0.29
C ILE A 165 3.08 -14.50 0.43
N HIS A 166 2.97 -14.71 1.73
CA HIS A 166 1.87 -14.19 2.53
C HIS A 166 1.83 -12.66 2.50
N ASP A 167 2.98 -12.01 2.69
CA ASP A 167 3.10 -10.55 2.61
C ASP A 167 2.76 -10.03 1.21
N GLN A 168 3.13 -10.76 0.14
CA GLN A 168 2.72 -10.44 -1.23
C GLN A 168 1.19 -10.51 -1.38
N ILE A 169 0.54 -11.56 -0.88
CA ILE A 169 -0.92 -11.72 -0.97
C ILE A 169 -1.62 -10.56 -0.28
N ARG A 170 -1.30 -10.27 0.98
CA ARG A 170 -1.96 -9.21 1.75
C ARG A 170 -1.57 -7.79 1.33
N GLY A 171 -0.39 -7.63 0.70
CA GLY A 171 0.15 -6.35 0.25
C GLY A 171 -0.34 -5.89 -1.13
N LEU A 172 -0.82 -6.81 -1.98
CA LEU A 172 -1.28 -6.51 -3.33
C LEU A 172 -2.80 -6.38 -3.48
N ILE A 173 -3.55 -6.47 -2.38
CA ILE A 173 -5.00 -6.28 -2.39
C ILE A 173 -5.32 -4.78 -2.44
N PRO A 174 -6.36 -4.35 -3.14
CA PRO A 174 -7.23 -5.13 -4.05
C PRO A 174 -6.63 -5.29 -5.45
N TRP A 175 -5.60 -4.57 -5.78
CA TRP A 175 -4.95 -4.54 -7.09
C TRP A 175 -3.41 -4.47 -6.94
N PRO A 176 -2.64 -5.19 -7.76
CA PRO A 176 -3.05 -6.09 -8.85
C PRO A 176 -3.62 -7.43 -8.39
N ALA A 177 -3.58 -7.73 -7.10
CA ALA A 177 -3.79 -9.01 -6.44
C ALA A 177 -2.76 -10.07 -6.86
N SER A 178 -2.33 -10.91 -5.93
CA SER A 178 -1.46 -12.04 -6.23
C SER A 178 -2.15 -13.04 -7.14
N SER A 179 -1.41 -13.82 -7.90
CA SER A 179 -1.98 -14.81 -8.83
C SER A 179 -1.13 -16.07 -8.92
N THR A 180 -1.77 -17.18 -9.25
CA THR A 180 -1.11 -18.47 -9.47
C THR A 180 -1.82 -19.25 -10.57
N ASP A 181 -1.09 -20.11 -11.28
CA ASP A 181 -1.59 -21.03 -12.30
C ASP A 181 -1.62 -22.50 -11.83
N LEU A 182 -1.16 -22.76 -10.60
CA LEU A 182 -1.08 -24.11 -10.03
C LEU A 182 -2.41 -24.85 -9.99
N LEU A 183 -3.54 -24.15 -10.01
CA LEU A 183 -4.86 -24.74 -9.72
C LEU A 183 -5.54 -25.34 -10.95
N GLY A 184 -4.88 -25.38 -12.11
CA GLY A 184 -5.40 -26.01 -13.33
C GLY A 184 -6.58 -25.30 -14.01
N ALA A 185 -7.06 -24.19 -13.44
CA ALA A 185 -8.18 -23.39 -13.98
C ALA A 185 -7.70 -22.10 -14.72
N GLY A 186 -6.46 -22.10 -15.22
CA GLY A 186 -5.78 -20.91 -15.71
C GLY A 186 -5.26 -20.05 -14.57
N VAL A 187 -4.99 -18.76 -14.84
CA VAL A 187 -4.48 -17.84 -13.84
C VAL A 187 -5.56 -17.44 -12.85
N VAL A 188 -5.44 -17.89 -11.61
CA VAL A 188 -6.36 -17.62 -10.50
C VAL A 188 -5.77 -16.53 -9.61
N LYS A 189 -6.57 -15.51 -9.26
CA LYS A 189 -6.17 -14.51 -8.29
C LYS A 189 -6.32 -15.02 -6.86
N VAL A 190 -5.39 -14.65 -6.01
CA VAL A 190 -5.32 -15.02 -4.59
C VAL A 190 -5.52 -13.76 -3.75
N PHE A 191 -6.55 -13.76 -2.91
CA PHE A 191 -6.90 -12.64 -2.03
C PHE A 191 -6.73 -12.96 -0.54
N GLY A 192 -6.57 -14.23 -0.19
CA GLY A 192 -6.35 -14.65 1.19
C GLY A 192 -5.38 -15.82 1.26
N GLY A 193 -4.50 -15.73 2.22
CA GLY A 193 -3.53 -16.76 2.58
C GLY A 193 -3.25 -16.71 4.06
N ARG A 194 -2.75 -17.80 4.62
CA ARG A 194 -2.23 -17.83 6.00
C ARG A 194 -1.11 -18.85 6.12
N GLU A 195 -0.13 -18.55 6.92
CA GLU A 195 0.89 -19.50 7.32
C GLU A 195 0.26 -20.58 8.21
N THR A 196 0.57 -21.84 7.95
CA THR A 196 -0.03 -22.96 8.71
C THR A 196 0.81 -23.36 9.94
N GLY A 197 2.07 -22.96 9.99
CA GLY A 197 3.05 -23.45 10.92
C GLY A 197 3.59 -24.86 10.61
N GLU A 198 3.06 -25.52 9.58
CA GLU A 198 3.50 -26.85 9.11
C GLU A 198 4.76 -26.75 8.26
N SER A 199 5.56 -27.82 8.27
CA SER A 199 6.74 -27.98 7.41
C SER A 199 6.59 -29.18 6.48
N THR A 200 7.25 -29.13 5.33
CA THR A 200 7.21 -30.20 4.33
C THR A 200 8.58 -30.29 3.60
N SER A 201 8.92 -31.47 3.12
CA SER A 201 10.05 -31.69 2.22
C SER A 201 9.66 -31.70 0.74
N ARG A 202 8.38 -31.45 0.44
CA ARG A 202 7.90 -31.41 -0.95
C ARG A 202 8.46 -30.19 -1.68
N ARG A 203 8.56 -30.29 -3.01
CA ARG A 203 9.05 -29.19 -3.84
C ARG A 203 8.14 -27.95 -3.72
N PRO A 204 8.70 -26.74 -3.76
CA PRO A 204 7.92 -25.52 -3.85
C PRO A 204 6.88 -25.57 -4.95
N GLY A 205 5.65 -25.11 -4.67
CA GLY A 205 4.51 -25.16 -5.59
C GLY A 205 3.71 -26.47 -5.53
N THR A 206 4.16 -27.50 -4.82
CA THR A 206 3.39 -28.75 -4.65
C THR A 206 2.13 -28.49 -3.83
N ILE A 207 0.98 -28.89 -4.37
CA ILE A 207 -0.30 -28.87 -3.64
C ILE A 207 -0.36 -30.08 -2.71
N LEU A 208 -0.34 -29.84 -1.40
CA LEU A 208 -0.33 -30.87 -0.36
C LEU A 208 -1.73 -31.36 0.00
N SER A 209 -2.70 -30.47 -0.03
CA SER A 209 -4.12 -30.78 0.19
C SER A 209 -5.03 -29.65 -0.30
N ALA A 210 -6.24 -29.99 -0.68
CA ALA A 210 -7.28 -29.04 -1.03
C ALA A 210 -8.60 -29.49 -0.38
N ASP A 211 -9.04 -28.75 0.64
CA ASP A 211 -10.24 -29.07 1.41
C ASP A 211 -11.01 -27.79 1.81
N LYS A 212 -12.08 -27.94 2.58
CA LYS A 212 -12.89 -26.80 3.05
C LYS A 212 -12.13 -25.75 3.87
N ARG A 213 -10.94 -26.06 4.37
CA ARG A 213 -10.09 -25.14 5.14
C ARG A 213 -9.18 -24.30 4.24
N GLY A 214 -8.99 -24.73 2.97
CA GLY A 214 -8.15 -24.05 1.99
C GLY A 214 -7.30 -25.01 1.16
N ILE A 215 -6.45 -24.44 0.34
CA ILE A 215 -5.50 -25.15 -0.50
C ILE A 215 -4.11 -24.95 0.09
N ARG A 216 -3.47 -26.05 0.52
CA ARG A 216 -2.15 -26.02 1.12
C ARG A 216 -1.08 -26.24 0.08
N VAL A 217 -0.12 -25.32 0.02
CA VAL A 217 0.96 -25.32 -0.98
C VAL A 217 2.30 -25.25 -0.26
N ALA A 218 3.26 -26.05 -0.72
CA ALA A 218 4.63 -26.03 -0.26
C ALA A 218 5.35 -24.77 -0.75
N CYS A 219 6.11 -24.10 0.13
CA CYS A 219 6.90 -22.92 -0.17
C CYS A 219 8.40 -23.20 -0.15
N GLY A 220 9.22 -22.25 -0.62
CA GLY A 220 10.65 -22.43 -0.82
C GLY A 220 11.48 -22.65 0.44
N ASP A 221 10.98 -22.20 1.58
CA ASP A 221 11.58 -22.41 2.91
C ASP A 221 11.16 -23.74 3.59
N GLY A 222 10.45 -24.61 2.86
CA GLY A 222 9.92 -25.87 3.37
C GLY A 222 8.72 -25.69 4.30
N LYS A 223 8.13 -24.51 4.38
CA LYS A 223 6.89 -24.25 5.11
C LYS A 223 5.68 -24.35 4.18
N VAL A 224 4.50 -24.34 4.78
CA VAL A 224 3.23 -24.52 4.10
C VAL A 224 2.35 -23.28 4.24
N LEU A 225 1.94 -22.73 3.10
CA LEU A 225 0.96 -21.65 3.01
C LEU A 225 -0.41 -22.24 2.64
N CYS A 226 -1.45 -21.79 3.31
CA CYS A 226 -2.85 -22.16 3.02
C CYS A 226 -3.56 -21.01 2.32
N LEU A 227 -3.96 -21.20 1.07
CA LEU A 227 -4.79 -20.26 0.31
C LEU A 227 -6.24 -20.38 0.77
N THR A 228 -6.85 -19.26 1.15
CA THR A 228 -8.18 -19.23 1.79
C THR A 228 -9.23 -18.52 0.95
N GLU A 229 -8.82 -17.61 0.06
CA GLU A 229 -9.74 -16.81 -0.74
C GLU A 229 -9.19 -16.59 -2.14
N LEU A 230 -10.01 -16.90 -3.15
CA LEU A 230 -9.61 -17.01 -4.54
C LEU A 230 -10.61 -16.34 -5.48
N GLN A 231 -10.14 -16.05 -6.71
CA GLN A 231 -10.99 -15.59 -7.80
C GLN A 231 -10.54 -16.25 -9.12
N ALA A 232 -11.37 -17.15 -9.65
CA ALA A 232 -11.17 -17.70 -10.98
C ALA A 232 -11.40 -16.64 -12.07
N PRO A 233 -10.85 -16.82 -13.29
CA PRO A 233 -11.11 -15.92 -14.41
C PRO A 233 -12.61 -15.74 -14.66
N GLY A 234 -13.06 -14.49 -14.77
CA GLY A 234 -14.47 -14.16 -15.02
C GLY A 234 -15.43 -14.39 -13.83
N SER A 235 -14.92 -14.80 -12.67
CA SER A 235 -15.73 -15.07 -11.47
C SER A 235 -15.61 -13.95 -10.44
N ARG A 236 -16.43 -14.02 -9.40
CA ARG A 236 -16.28 -13.20 -8.20
C ARG A 236 -15.25 -13.80 -7.24
N ARG A 237 -14.73 -12.99 -6.34
CA ARG A 237 -13.93 -13.40 -5.18
C ARG A 237 -14.78 -14.31 -4.28
N MET A 238 -14.22 -15.43 -3.81
CA MET A 238 -14.91 -16.44 -3.01
C MET A 238 -13.95 -17.20 -2.11
N SER A 239 -14.49 -17.89 -1.08
CA SER A 239 -13.69 -18.77 -0.24
C SER A 239 -13.06 -19.91 -1.06
N ALA A 240 -11.94 -20.47 -0.59
CA ALA A 240 -11.34 -21.65 -1.20
C ALA A 240 -12.33 -22.86 -1.20
N ALA A 241 -13.16 -22.97 -0.17
CA ALA A 241 -14.20 -24.00 -0.09
C ALA A 241 -15.24 -23.87 -1.22
N ASP A 242 -15.67 -22.64 -1.53
CA ASP A 242 -16.61 -22.38 -2.63
C ASP A 242 -15.95 -22.60 -3.99
N TYR A 243 -14.69 -22.17 -4.12
CA TYR A 243 -13.89 -22.37 -5.33
C TYR A 243 -13.78 -23.88 -5.67
N LEU A 244 -13.43 -24.70 -4.69
CA LEU A 244 -13.24 -26.15 -4.87
C LEU A 244 -14.49 -26.91 -5.27
N ARG A 245 -15.70 -26.39 -5.02
CA ARG A 245 -16.95 -26.99 -5.51
C ARG A 245 -17.09 -26.96 -7.03
N GLY A 246 -16.55 -25.91 -7.65
CA GLY A 246 -16.60 -25.76 -9.11
C GLY A 246 -15.29 -26.10 -9.83
N HIS A 247 -14.19 -26.13 -9.10
CA HIS A 247 -12.84 -26.34 -9.62
C HIS A 247 -12.11 -27.35 -8.72
N PRO A 248 -12.33 -28.66 -8.94
CA PRO A 248 -11.65 -29.70 -8.16
C PRO A 248 -10.13 -29.58 -8.32
N VAL A 249 -9.41 -29.54 -7.22
CA VAL A 249 -7.95 -29.53 -7.17
C VAL A 249 -7.50 -30.75 -6.40
N SER A 250 -6.64 -31.56 -7.00
CA SER A 250 -6.07 -32.75 -6.35
C SER A 250 -4.71 -32.42 -5.73
N ALA A 251 -4.43 -33.03 -4.59
CA ALA A 251 -3.07 -33.05 -4.08
C ALA A 251 -2.18 -33.85 -5.06
N GLU A 252 -0.93 -33.45 -5.21
CA GLU A 252 0.04 -34.23 -5.96
C GLU A 252 0.41 -35.48 -5.16
N GLU A 253 0.19 -36.66 -5.76
CA GLU A 253 0.65 -37.95 -5.21
C GLU A 253 2.19 -38.05 -5.28
N ASP A 254 2.76 -38.89 -4.41
CA ASP A 254 4.23 -39.14 -4.32
C ASP A 254 4.78 -39.83 -5.57
#